data_2d6194e60b9df3c3a5d825afe67c1557
#
_entry.id   2d6194e60b9df3c3a5d825afe67c1557
#
_cell.length_a   1.000
_cell.length_b   1.000
_cell.length_c   1.000
_cell.angle_alpha   90.00
_cell.angle_beta   90.00
_cell.angle_gamma   90.00
#
_symmetry.space_group_name_H-M   'P 1'
#
loop_
_entity.id
_entity.type
_entity.pdbx_description
1 polymer ?
#
loop_
_entity_poly.entity_id
_entity_poly.type
_entity_poly.pdbx_seq_one_letter_code
_entity_poly.pdbx_strand_id
1 'polypeptide(L)'
;MDRTNEHDLEYRHGAHGPKYLFRGPRYEWGIILLRPGDSLSAHKHAQVEETFLFETGTPCIVIDGRAHRVRAGDAFRLEPQEAHEIVNDGDTECRIVFIKCPYLPDDKQEA
;
A
#
# COMPACT_ATOMS: atom_id res chain seq x y z
N MET A 1 7.06 21.61 -12.88
CA MET A 1 5.95 20.64 -12.92
C MET A 1 6.50 19.29 -13.32
N ASP A 2 6.18 18.25 -12.56
CA ASP A 2 6.60 16.87 -12.85
C ASP A 2 5.43 16.10 -13.43
N ARG A 3 5.71 15.19 -14.34
CA ARG A 3 4.68 14.37 -14.97
C ARG A 3 5.22 12.96 -15.18
N THR A 4 4.41 11.97 -14.83
CA THR A 4 4.70 10.56 -15.09
C THR A 4 3.45 9.86 -15.59
N ASN A 5 3.60 8.62 -16.01
CA ASN A 5 2.49 7.76 -16.38
C ASN A 5 2.74 6.39 -15.75
N GLU A 6 1.74 5.87 -15.05
CA GLU A 6 1.90 4.60 -14.34
C GLU A 6 2.29 3.44 -15.26
N HIS A 7 1.86 3.50 -16.53
CA HIS A 7 2.14 2.43 -17.48
C HIS A 7 3.58 2.42 -17.98
N ASP A 8 4.34 3.50 -17.71
CA ASP A 8 5.77 3.58 -18.00
C ASP A 8 6.63 3.10 -16.83
N LEU A 9 5.98 2.71 -15.71
CA LEU A 9 6.65 2.31 -14.48
C LEU A 9 6.41 0.82 -14.21
N GLU A 10 7.40 0.19 -13.59
CA GLU A 10 7.30 -1.23 -13.23
C GLU A 10 7.01 -1.41 -11.74
N TYR A 11 6.22 -2.43 -11.43
CA TYR A 11 6.06 -2.86 -10.04
C TYR A 11 7.37 -3.43 -9.51
N ARG A 12 7.59 -3.33 -8.19
CA ARG A 12 8.82 -3.79 -7.54
C ARG A 12 9.20 -5.22 -7.92
N HIS A 13 8.21 -6.10 -8.02
CA HIS A 13 8.42 -7.52 -8.35
C HIS A 13 8.00 -7.84 -9.79
N GLY A 14 7.98 -6.86 -10.67
CA GLY A 14 7.61 -7.03 -12.08
C GLY A 14 6.11 -7.10 -12.29
N ALA A 15 5.48 -8.21 -11.88
CA ALA A 15 4.06 -8.43 -12.09
C ALA A 15 3.20 -7.99 -10.91
N HIS A 16 3.80 -7.62 -9.77
CA HIS A 16 3.06 -7.27 -8.55
C HIS A 16 3.93 -6.46 -7.59
N GLY A 17 3.33 -6.05 -6.49
CA GLY A 17 3.97 -5.23 -5.47
C GLY A 17 3.72 -3.75 -5.70
N PRO A 18 4.45 -2.89 -5.02
CA PRO A 18 4.30 -1.44 -5.17
C PRO A 18 5.06 -0.89 -6.36
N LYS A 19 4.56 0.19 -6.91
CA LYS A 19 5.31 1.10 -7.78
C LYS A 19 5.00 2.53 -7.34
N TYR A 20 6.02 3.36 -7.29
CA TYR A 20 5.88 4.75 -6.85
C TYR A 20 5.74 5.65 -8.06
N LEU A 21 4.76 6.56 -8.03
CA LEU A 21 4.61 7.58 -9.06
C LEU A 21 5.46 8.81 -8.74
N PHE A 22 5.41 9.28 -7.49
CA PHE A 22 6.28 10.37 -7.03
C PHE A 22 6.80 10.06 -5.64
N ARG A 23 8.10 10.36 -5.43
CA ARG A 23 8.78 10.14 -4.15
C ARG A 23 9.42 11.44 -3.68
N GLY A 24 8.76 12.10 -2.72
CA GLY A 24 9.25 13.34 -2.15
C GLY A 24 8.99 14.55 -3.04
N PRO A 25 9.33 15.76 -2.54
CA PRO A 25 10.01 16.01 -1.26
C PRO A 25 9.11 16.01 -0.02
N ARG A 26 7.78 16.12 -0.18
CA ARG A 26 6.87 16.27 0.97
C ARG A 26 6.13 15.00 1.32
N TYR A 27 5.81 14.19 0.33
CA TYR A 27 5.12 12.92 0.47
C TYR A 27 5.53 12.00 -0.66
N GLU A 28 5.10 10.76 -0.61
CA GLU A 28 5.26 9.84 -1.72
C GLU A 28 3.97 9.05 -1.90
N TRP A 29 3.69 8.64 -3.12
CA TRP A 29 2.50 7.86 -3.40
C TRP A 29 2.69 6.98 -4.62
N GLY A 30 1.84 5.98 -4.72
CA GLY A 30 1.89 5.07 -5.84
C GLY A 30 0.76 4.08 -5.82
N ILE A 31 1.01 2.95 -6.46
CA ILE A 31 0.03 1.90 -6.69
C ILE A 31 0.62 0.57 -6.26
N ILE A 32 -0.18 -0.23 -5.59
CA ILE A 32 0.16 -1.60 -5.24
C ILE A 32 -0.76 -2.52 -6.03
N LEU A 33 -0.18 -3.53 -6.66
CA LEU A 33 -0.93 -4.61 -7.29
C LEU A 33 -0.62 -5.90 -6.56
N LEU A 34 -1.66 -6.58 -6.08
CA LEU A 34 -1.56 -7.89 -5.46
C LEU A 34 -2.36 -8.89 -6.27
N ARG A 35 -1.68 -9.91 -6.77
CA ARG A 35 -2.32 -11.04 -7.42
C ARG A 35 -2.94 -11.95 -6.35
N PRO A 36 -3.84 -12.86 -6.71
CA PRO A 36 -4.31 -13.87 -5.76
C PRO A 36 -3.13 -14.60 -5.10
N GLY A 37 -3.13 -14.63 -3.76
CA GLY A 37 -2.06 -15.23 -2.97
C GLY A 37 -0.91 -14.30 -2.61
N ASP A 38 -0.82 -13.12 -3.22
CA ASP A 38 0.22 -12.15 -2.86
C ASP A 38 -0.14 -11.43 -1.56
N SER A 39 0.90 -10.96 -0.87
CA SER A 39 0.71 -10.17 0.35
C SER A 39 1.79 -9.11 0.50
N LEU A 40 1.49 -8.10 1.30
CA LEU A 40 2.47 -7.18 1.86
C LEU A 40 2.68 -7.59 3.30
N SER A 41 3.91 -7.96 3.66
CA SER A 41 4.21 -8.43 5.01
C SER A 41 3.98 -7.34 6.05
N ALA A 42 3.70 -7.76 7.27
CA ALA A 42 3.41 -6.87 8.38
C ALA A 42 4.56 -5.89 8.61
N HIS A 43 4.23 -4.62 8.67
CA HIS A 43 5.19 -3.55 8.97
C HIS A 43 4.45 -2.38 9.60
N LYS A 44 5.24 -1.43 10.12
CA LYS A 44 4.73 -0.18 10.65
C LYS A 44 5.72 0.94 10.35
N HIS A 45 5.29 2.17 10.53
CA HIS A 45 6.12 3.35 10.36
C HIS A 45 6.24 4.07 11.70
N ALA A 46 7.40 4.66 11.95
CA ALA A 46 7.63 5.40 13.20
C ALA A 46 6.92 6.76 13.20
N GLN A 47 6.96 7.48 12.06
CA GLN A 47 6.44 8.85 11.94
C GLN A 47 5.51 9.03 10.74
N VAL A 48 5.51 8.11 9.79
CA VAL A 48 4.75 8.24 8.56
C VAL A 48 3.32 7.78 8.76
N GLU A 49 2.39 8.61 8.30
CA GLU A 49 0.99 8.24 8.12
C GLU A 49 0.84 7.64 6.72
N GLU A 50 0.14 6.53 6.61
CA GLU A 50 -0.10 5.89 5.32
C GLU A 50 -1.59 5.71 5.06
N THR A 51 -2.03 6.13 3.88
CA THR A 51 -3.42 5.98 3.45
C THR A 51 -3.49 5.02 2.29
N PHE A 52 -4.49 4.14 2.32
CA PHE A 52 -4.80 3.21 1.23
C PHE A 52 -6.18 3.47 0.69
N LEU A 53 -6.32 3.47 -0.64
CA LEU A 53 -7.61 3.37 -1.31
C LEU A 53 -7.63 2.07 -2.09
N PHE A 54 -8.54 1.18 -1.75
CA PHE A 54 -8.70 -0.12 -2.40
C PHE A 54 -9.63 0.05 -3.59
N GLU A 55 -9.07 0.04 -4.80
CA GLU A 55 -9.85 0.25 -6.01
C GLU A 55 -10.56 -1.01 -6.47
N THR A 56 -9.88 -2.16 -6.40
CA THR A 56 -10.44 -3.45 -6.84
C THR A 56 -10.07 -4.55 -5.87
N GLY A 57 -10.86 -5.63 -5.91
CA GLY A 57 -10.62 -6.81 -5.10
C GLY A 57 -11.23 -6.71 -3.72
N THR A 58 -11.10 -7.81 -2.98
CA THR A 58 -11.64 -7.93 -1.62
C THR A 58 -10.60 -8.55 -0.69
N PRO A 59 -9.41 -7.93 -0.55
CA PRO A 59 -8.37 -8.49 0.30
C PRO A 59 -8.72 -8.36 1.78
N CYS A 60 -7.83 -8.89 2.61
CA CYS A 60 -7.88 -8.70 4.06
C CYS A 60 -6.76 -7.75 4.46
N ILE A 61 -7.06 -6.71 5.23
CA ILE A 61 -6.04 -5.90 5.87
C ILE A 61 -6.05 -6.22 7.37
N VAL A 62 -4.87 -6.51 7.91
CA VAL A 62 -4.68 -6.80 9.34
C VAL A 62 -4.01 -5.60 9.97
N ILE A 63 -4.68 -4.97 10.93
CA ILE A 63 -4.19 -3.77 11.60
C ILE A 63 -4.06 -4.09 13.09
N ASP A 64 -2.84 -4.00 13.61
CA ASP A 64 -2.52 -4.35 15.01
C ASP A 64 -3.12 -5.70 15.41
N GLY A 65 -2.99 -6.69 14.52
CA GLY A 65 -3.46 -8.06 14.75
C GLY A 65 -4.94 -8.29 14.49
N ARG A 66 -5.71 -7.28 14.08
CA ARG A 66 -7.14 -7.41 13.80
C ARG A 66 -7.40 -7.40 12.30
N ALA A 67 -8.06 -8.45 11.83
CA ALA A 67 -8.37 -8.61 10.41
C ALA A 67 -9.63 -7.83 10.02
N HIS A 68 -9.56 -7.14 8.89
CA HIS A 68 -10.68 -6.42 8.32
C HIS A 68 -10.84 -6.85 6.87
N ARG A 69 -12.04 -7.30 6.51
CA ARG A 69 -12.35 -7.58 5.10
C ARG A 69 -12.57 -6.26 4.39
N VAL A 70 -11.88 -6.11 3.25
CA VAL A 70 -11.94 -4.92 2.42
C VAL A 70 -12.88 -5.17 1.25
N ARG A 71 -13.60 -4.15 0.83
CA ARG A 71 -14.31 -4.14 -0.46
C ARG A 71 -13.85 -2.94 -1.28
N ALA A 72 -14.06 -3.01 -2.59
CA ALA A 72 -13.69 -1.93 -3.50
C ALA A 72 -14.32 -0.60 -3.06
N GLY A 73 -13.51 0.44 -3.03
CA GLY A 73 -13.91 1.76 -2.57
C GLY A 73 -13.56 2.07 -1.12
N ASP A 74 -13.17 1.07 -0.33
CA ASP A 74 -12.76 1.30 1.05
C ASP A 74 -11.44 2.08 1.09
N ALA A 75 -11.34 3.00 2.06
CA ALA A 75 -10.11 3.72 2.33
C ALA A 75 -9.75 3.58 3.81
N PHE A 76 -8.45 3.42 4.07
CA PHE A 76 -7.91 3.31 5.43
C PHE A 76 -6.79 4.32 5.59
N ARG A 77 -6.80 5.05 6.69
CA ARG A 77 -5.69 5.91 7.08
C ARG A 77 -5.05 5.32 8.33
N LEU A 78 -3.80 4.90 8.19
CA LEU A 78 -3.04 4.28 9.28
C LEU A 78 -2.12 5.32 9.90
N GLU A 79 -2.27 5.48 11.21
CA GLU A 79 -1.43 6.37 11.98
C GLU A 79 -0.03 5.77 12.15
N PRO A 80 0.98 6.60 12.45
CA PRO A 80 2.28 6.07 12.85
C PRO A 80 2.15 5.03 13.95
N GLN A 81 2.99 4.00 13.91
CA GLN A 81 3.05 2.89 14.85
C GLN A 81 1.93 1.84 14.71
N GLU A 82 0.93 2.05 13.88
CA GLU A 82 -0.06 1.01 13.62
C GLU A 82 0.53 -0.03 12.66
N ALA A 83 0.72 -1.24 13.17
CA ALA A 83 1.21 -2.35 12.36
C ALA A 83 0.14 -2.81 11.38
N HIS A 84 0.52 -3.06 10.14
CA HIS A 84 -0.44 -3.47 9.12
C HIS A 84 0.16 -4.47 8.14
N GLU A 85 -0.72 -5.32 7.64
CA GLU A 85 -0.42 -6.35 6.64
C GLU A 85 -1.61 -6.42 5.69
N ILE A 86 -1.34 -6.61 4.41
CA ILE A 86 -2.42 -6.79 3.42
C ILE A 86 -2.21 -8.14 2.75
N VAL A 87 -3.26 -8.95 2.73
CA VAL A 87 -3.24 -10.28 2.13
C VAL A 87 -4.35 -10.38 1.10
N ASN A 88 -3.98 -10.69 -0.13
CA ASN A 88 -4.97 -11.00 -1.15
C ASN A 88 -5.30 -12.49 -1.09
N ASP A 89 -6.29 -12.82 -0.28
CA ASP A 89 -6.77 -14.20 -0.11
C ASP A 89 -7.95 -14.52 -1.04
N GLY A 90 -8.27 -13.61 -1.96
CA GLY A 90 -9.31 -13.81 -2.96
C GLY A 90 -8.78 -14.39 -4.26
N ASP A 91 -9.64 -14.41 -5.27
CA ASP A 91 -9.34 -15.00 -6.59
C ASP A 91 -9.20 -13.94 -7.69
N THR A 92 -9.25 -12.68 -7.36
CA THR A 92 -9.07 -11.56 -8.30
C THR A 92 -7.93 -10.66 -7.84
N GLU A 93 -7.39 -9.87 -8.78
CA GLU A 93 -6.34 -8.90 -8.45
C GLU A 93 -6.88 -7.79 -7.57
N CYS A 94 -6.02 -7.30 -6.68
CA CYS A 94 -6.29 -6.11 -5.86
C CYS A 94 -5.40 -4.98 -6.34
N ARG A 95 -6.01 -3.86 -6.67
CA ARG A 95 -5.32 -2.62 -7.04
C ARG A 95 -5.56 -1.60 -5.95
N ILE A 96 -4.48 -1.06 -5.41
CA ILE A 96 -4.52 -0.20 -4.23
C ILE A 96 -3.70 1.06 -4.51
N VAL A 97 -4.28 2.23 -4.28
CA VAL A 97 -3.51 3.48 -4.26
C VAL A 97 -3.03 3.70 -2.83
N PHE A 98 -1.76 4.05 -2.67
CA PHE A 98 -1.22 4.36 -1.35
C PHE A 98 -0.54 5.72 -1.34
N ILE A 99 -0.62 6.41 -0.20
CA ILE A 99 -0.02 7.72 0.03
C ILE A 99 0.67 7.68 1.38
N LYS A 100 1.94 8.08 1.42
CA LYS A 100 2.72 8.17 2.66
C LYS A 100 3.15 9.61 2.90
N CYS A 101 2.92 10.12 4.08
CA CYS A 101 3.25 11.49 4.46
C CYS A 101 3.73 11.53 5.91
N PRO A 102 4.83 12.24 6.23
CA PRO A 102 5.75 12.93 5.33
C PRO A 102 6.64 11.94 4.57
N TYR A 103 7.47 12.45 3.67
CA TYR A 103 8.42 11.62 2.93
C TYR A 103 9.62 11.29 3.82
N LEU A 104 9.63 10.08 4.36
CA LEU A 104 10.70 9.53 5.19
C LEU A 104 10.97 8.10 4.72
N PRO A 105 11.78 7.89 3.68
CA PRO A 105 11.89 6.59 3.02
C PRO A 105 12.48 5.48 3.90
N ASP A 106 13.20 5.84 4.96
CA ASP A 106 13.81 4.86 5.87
C ASP A 106 13.02 4.62 7.15
N ASP A 107 11.78 5.10 7.22
CA ASP A 107 10.95 5.07 8.42
C ASP A 107 10.25 3.72 8.67
N LYS A 108 10.30 2.81 7.74
CA LYS A 108 9.62 1.52 7.82
C LYS A 108 10.30 0.60 8.84
N GLN A 109 9.50 -0.04 9.68
CA GLN A 109 9.92 -1.02 10.69
C GLN A 109 9.16 -2.32 10.50
N GLU A 110 9.82 -3.44 10.80
CA GLU A 110 9.13 -4.73 10.84
C GLU A 110 8.18 -4.79 12.03
N ALA A 111 7.09 -5.52 11.85
CA ALA A 111 6.08 -5.70 12.89
C ALA A 111 5.74 -7.17 13.11
#